data_4d3efa038eee3ee214e9d0f42c63050a
#
_entry.id   4d3efa038eee3ee214e9d0f42c63050a
#
_cell.length_a   1.000
_cell.length_b   1.000
_cell.length_c   1.000
_cell.angle_alpha   90.00
_cell.angle_beta   90.00
_cell.angle_gamma   90.00
#
_symmetry.space_group_name_H-M   'P 1'
#
loop_
_entity.id
_entity.type
_entity.pdbx_description
1 polymer ?
#
loop_
_entity_poly.entity_id
_entity_poly.type
_entity_poly.pdbx_seq_one_letter_code
_entity_poly.pdbx_strand_id
1 'polypeptide(L)'
;RFDWRDMGNDIRTIHYSVEIIPLLCDKEGIEDPRKRQQRYIEKVKELLQEASQLEIDWLKSYYRSLSERLEQGKLVKEMEDEAWFVCLNAIAKIPCPIWKRVFSARVFRDSKRFQTTYEDRVVKVLREYSEMPDKDVMTNEQILKVHGIISYTQTLEWKGAVICRTDTGQIFDTGDFPYGAVLNSQTREHAKPVDIGNIQRIMTIENKANYENMSYREDTLYIYCHGFFSPKEVEFLQELAVLASENVEFLHWGDMDYGEIRIFLFNKEK
;
A
#
# COMPACT_ATOMS: atom_id res chain seq x y z
N ARG A 1 -37.50 -10.91 -35.93
CA ARG A 1 -37.70 -9.86 -36.93
C ARG A 1 -36.34 -9.33 -37.37
N PHE A 2 -36.16 -9.10 -38.66
CA PHE A 2 -34.92 -8.55 -39.23
C PHE A 2 -35.21 -7.15 -39.79
N ASP A 3 -34.33 -6.20 -39.49
CA ASP A 3 -34.26 -4.92 -40.16
C ASP A 3 -33.09 -4.95 -41.14
N TRP A 4 -33.37 -4.60 -42.44
CA TRP A 4 -32.43 -4.72 -43.53
C TRP A 4 -31.79 -3.38 -43.86
N ARG A 5 -30.52 -3.40 -44.32
CA ARG A 5 -29.84 -2.28 -44.99
C ARG A 5 -29.96 -2.47 -46.50
N ASP A 6 -29.86 -1.38 -47.23
CA ASP A 6 -29.64 -1.35 -48.68
C ASP A 6 -30.47 -2.37 -49.47
N MET A 7 -31.78 -2.14 -49.55
CA MET A 7 -32.70 -2.96 -50.33
C MET A 7 -32.70 -4.47 -50.01
N GLY A 8 -32.29 -4.86 -48.82
CA GLY A 8 -32.42 -6.23 -48.37
C GLY A 8 -31.20 -7.11 -48.60
N ASN A 9 -30.04 -6.54 -48.94
CA ASN A 9 -28.79 -7.32 -49.09
C ASN A 9 -28.06 -7.59 -47.80
N ASP A 10 -28.16 -6.66 -46.80
CA ASP A 10 -27.49 -6.80 -45.52
C ASP A 10 -28.46 -6.66 -44.34
N ILE A 11 -28.29 -7.49 -43.30
CA ILE A 11 -29.04 -7.39 -42.05
C ILE A 11 -28.44 -6.27 -41.21
N ARG A 12 -29.26 -5.26 -40.90
CA ARG A 12 -28.85 -4.17 -39.98
C ARG A 12 -29.05 -4.56 -38.53
N THR A 13 -30.19 -5.15 -38.19
CA THR A 13 -30.56 -5.46 -36.82
C THR A 13 -31.44 -6.72 -36.79
N ILE A 14 -31.21 -7.57 -35.80
CA ILE A 14 -32.06 -8.73 -35.54
C ILE A 14 -32.83 -8.48 -34.24
N HIS A 15 -34.14 -8.48 -34.32
CA HIS A 15 -35.01 -8.43 -33.12
C HIS A 15 -35.47 -9.82 -32.78
N TYR A 16 -35.28 -10.20 -31.54
CA TYR A 16 -35.73 -11.49 -30.98
C TYR A 16 -36.34 -11.30 -29.58
N SER A 17 -37.19 -12.22 -29.17
CA SER A 17 -37.72 -12.24 -27.82
C SER A 17 -36.63 -12.60 -26.81
N VAL A 18 -36.66 -11.98 -25.64
CA VAL A 18 -35.74 -12.29 -24.54
C VAL A 18 -35.83 -13.77 -24.12
N GLU A 19 -36.96 -14.42 -24.31
CA GLU A 19 -37.21 -15.82 -23.97
C GLU A 19 -36.39 -16.79 -24.84
N ILE A 20 -35.94 -16.38 -26.03
CA ILE A 20 -35.15 -17.23 -26.93
C ILE A 20 -33.65 -17.22 -26.58
N ILE A 21 -33.19 -16.25 -25.74
CA ILE A 21 -31.77 -16.13 -25.38
C ILE A 21 -31.20 -17.43 -24.81
N PRO A 22 -31.86 -18.14 -23.85
CA PRO A 22 -31.31 -19.39 -23.32
C PRO A 22 -31.12 -20.45 -24.39
N LEU A 23 -32.07 -20.56 -25.33
CA LEU A 23 -31.99 -21.54 -26.43
C LEU A 23 -30.84 -21.20 -27.41
N LEU A 24 -30.62 -19.90 -27.69
CA LEU A 24 -29.50 -19.47 -28.52
C LEU A 24 -28.16 -19.73 -27.83
N CYS A 25 -28.06 -19.40 -26.55
CA CYS A 25 -26.85 -19.64 -25.76
C CYS A 25 -26.51 -21.14 -25.70
N ASP A 26 -27.50 -21.99 -25.45
CA ASP A 26 -27.35 -23.45 -25.41
C ASP A 26 -26.88 -24.00 -26.78
N LYS A 27 -27.48 -23.53 -27.86
CA LYS A 27 -27.12 -23.92 -29.23
C LYS A 27 -25.69 -23.53 -29.60
N GLU A 28 -25.24 -22.36 -29.19
CA GLU A 28 -23.89 -21.86 -29.45
C GLU A 28 -22.87 -22.31 -28.42
N GLY A 29 -23.28 -23.06 -27.39
CA GLY A 29 -22.37 -23.52 -26.31
C GLY A 29 -21.82 -22.41 -25.43
N ILE A 30 -22.54 -21.28 -25.31
CA ILE A 30 -22.16 -20.14 -24.48
C ILE A 30 -23.07 -20.04 -23.25
N GLU A 31 -22.53 -19.58 -22.12
CA GLU A 31 -23.30 -19.37 -20.89
C GLU A 31 -24.33 -18.22 -21.09
N ASP A 32 -25.60 -18.42 -20.69
CA ASP A 32 -26.59 -17.36 -20.68
C ASP A 32 -26.10 -16.19 -19.80
N PRO A 33 -25.99 -14.96 -20.33
CA PRO A 33 -25.49 -13.81 -19.58
C PRO A 33 -26.28 -13.53 -18.29
N ARG A 34 -27.57 -13.88 -18.23
CA ARG A 34 -28.42 -13.69 -17.03
C ARG A 34 -28.06 -14.70 -15.94
N LYS A 35 -27.80 -15.97 -16.31
CA LYS A 35 -27.34 -17.01 -15.36
C LYS A 35 -25.94 -16.63 -14.82
N ARG A 36 -25.06 -16.19 -15.70
CA ARG A 36 -23.72 -15.71 -15.32
C ARG A 36 -23.82 -14.54 -14.33
N GLN A 37 -24.67 -13.55 -14.61
CA GLN A 37 -24.86 -12.41 -13.72
C GLN A 37 -25.41 -12.82 -12.36
N GLN A 38 -26.40 -13.72 -12.34
CA GLN A 38 -26.95 -14.25 -11.08
C GLN A 38 -25.89 -14.95 -10.25
N ARG A 39 -25.08 -15.80 -10.87
CA ARG A 39 -23.94 -16.47 -10.22
C ARG A 39 -22.92 -15.47 -9.65
N TYR A 40 -22.64 -14.37 -10.35
CA TYR A 40 -21.76 -13.32 -9.87
C TYR A 40 -22.33 -12.57 -8.67
N ILE A 41 -23.62 -12.27 -8.68
CA ILE A 41 -24.33 -11.65 -7.55
C ILE A 41 -24.25 -12.55 -6.30
N GLU A 42 -24.49 -13.84 -6.46
CA GLU A 42 -24.38 -14.81 -5.36
C GLU A 42 -22.97 -14.85 -4.80
N LYS A 43 -21.96 -14.96 -5.67
CA LYS A 43 -20.56 -14.96 -5.28
C LYS A 43 -20.16 -13.68 -4.51
N VAL A 44 -20.57 -12.50 -4.96
CA VAL A 44 -20.28 -11.24 -4.26
C VAL A 44 -20.96 -11.18 -2.89
N LYS A 45 -22.16 -11.74 -2.74
CA LYS A 45 -22.82 -11.85 -1.43
C LYS A 45 -22.04 -12.71 -0.45
N GLU A 46 -21.51 -13.84 -0.91
CA GLU A 46 -20.63 -14.70 -0.10
C GLU A 46 -19.36 -13.95 0.32
N LEU A 47 -18.69 -13.26 -0.62
CA LEU A 47 -17.49 -12.45 -0.35
C LEU A 47 -17.78 -11.32 0.65
N LEU A 48 -18.94 -10.65 0.56
CA LEU A 48 -19.37 -9.63 1.50
C LEU A 48 -19.59 -10.21 2.90
N GLN A 49 -20.16 -11.40 3.00
CA GLN A 49 -20.35 -12.08 4.28
C GLN A 49 -19.01 -12.41 4.93
N GLU A 50 -18.05 -12.95 4.17
CA GLU A 50 -16.70 -13.21 4.65
C GLU A 50 -15.98 -11.94 5.10
N ALA A 51 -16.03 -10.87 4.30
CA ALA A 51 -15.42 -9.59 4.64
C ALA A 51 -16.04 -8.96 5.89
N SER A 52 -17.34 -9.16 6.11
CA SER A 52 -18.03 -8.69 7.31
C SER A 52 -17.59 -9.42 8.57
N GLN A 53 -17.29 -10.72 8.47
CA GLN A 53 -16.74 -11.50 9.59
C GLN A 53 -15.31 -11.09 9.96
N LEU A 54 -14.54 -10.62 8.98
CA LEU A 54 -13.18 -10.15 9.18
C LEU A 54 -13.10 -8.71 9.71
N GLU A 55 -14.22 -7.97 9.76
CA GLU A 55 -14.30 -6.56 10.16
C GLU A 55 -13.37 -5.62 9.35
N ILE A 56 -13.07 -5.96 8.10
CA ILE A 56 -12.17 -5.19 7.23
C ILE A 56 -12.97 -4.24 6.34
N ASP A 57 -13.02 -2.97 6.71
CA ASP A 57 -13.90 -1.99 6.09
C ASP A 57 -13.60 -1.69 4.62
N TRP A 58 -12.32 -1.60 4.22
CA TRP A 58 -11.96 -1.39 2.82
C TRP A 58 -12.43 -2.53 1.92
N LEU A 59 -12.33 -3.78 2.41
CA LEU A 59 -12.72 -4.96 1.65
C LEU A 59 -14.26 -5.04 1.52
N LYS A 60 -14.98 -4.73 2.60
CA LYS A 60 -16.45 -4.61 2.59
C LYS A 60 -16.92 -3.55 1.59
N SER A 61 -16.29 -2.38 1.62
CA SER A 61 -16.61 -1.26 0.73
C SER A 61 -16.37 -1.60 -0.73
N TYR A 62 -15.24 -2.25 -1.04
CA TYR A 62 -14.96 -2.73 -2.38
C TYR A 62 -15.99 -3.77 -2.87
N TYR A 63 -16.29 -4.80 -2.07
CA TYR A 63 -17.26 -5.82 -2.47
C TYR A 63 -18.68 -5.26 -2.59
N ARG A 64 -19.05 -4.26 -1.76
CA ARG A 64 -20.32 -3.54 -1.92
C ARG A 64 -20.38 -2.80 -3.27
N SER A 65 -19.31 -2.15 -3.68
CA SER A 65 -19.26 -1.49 -4.99
C SER A 65 -19.42 -2.47 -6.16
N LEU A 66 -18.88 -3.70 -6.03
CA LEU A 66 -19.09 -4.75 -7.03
C LEU A 66 -20.56 -5.20 -7.07
N SER A 67 -21.21 -5.38 -5.89
CA SER A 67 -22.63 -5.74 -5.80
C SER A 67 -23.51 -4.71 -6.50
N GLU A 68 -23.30 -3.43 -6.20
CA GLU A 68 -24.06 -2.32 -6.81
C GLU A 68 -23.89 -2.28 -8.34
N ARG A 69 -22.67 -2.51 -8.83
CA ARG A 69 -22.39 -2.57 -10.29
C ARG A 69 -23.12 -3.74 -10.95
N LEU A 70 -23.13 -4.91 -10.32
CA LEU A 70 -23.84 -6.09 -10.81
C LEU A 70 -25.35 -5.90 -10.79
N GLU A 71 -25.90 -5.31 -9.73
CA GLU A 71 -27.34 -5.01 -9.62
C GLU A 71 -27.81 -4.01 -10.68
N GLN A 72 -26.93 -3.09 -11.09
CA GLN A 72 -27.17 -2.16 -12.19
C GLN A 72 -27.01 -2.82 -13.58
N GLY A 73 -26.76 -4.10 -13.66
CA GLY A 73 -26.54 -4.82 -14.92
C GLY A 73 -25.19 -4.53 -15.61
N LYS A 74 -24.25 -3.91 -14.91
CA LYS A 74 -22.93 -3.61 -15.48
C LYS A 74 -22.07 -4.86 -15.55
N LEU A 75 -21.25 -4.93 -16.59
CA LEU A 75 -20.24 -5.98 -16.71
C LEU A 75 -19.12 -5.73 -15.69
N VAL A 76 -18.86 -6.71 -14.84
CA VAL A 76 -17.79 -6.70 -13.84
C VAL A 76 -16.78 -7.77 -14.20
N LYS A 77 -15.74 -7.38 -14.96
CA LYS A 77 -14.71 -8.30 -15.46
C LYS A 77 -13.92 -9.00 -14.34
N GLU A 78 -13.81 -8.35 -13.20
CA GLU A 78 -13.15 -8.87 -12.01
C GLU A 78 -13.74 -10.21 -11.55
N MET A 79 -15.02 -10.47 -11.85
CA MET A 79 -15.72 -11.71 -11.48
C MET A 79 -15.21 -12.95 -12.23
N GLU A 80 -14.50 -12.77 -13.32
CA GLU A 80 -13.88 -13.85 -14.11
C GLU A 80 -12.53 -14.30 -13.52
N ASP A 81 -11.96 -13.54 -12.60
CA ASP A 81 -10.64 -13.78 -12.00
C ASP A 81 -10.77 -14.24 -10.54
N GLU A 82 -10.88 -15.54 -10.31
CA GLU A 82 -10.98 -16.07 -8.94
C GLU A 82 -9.74 -15.78 -8.09
N ALA A 83 -8.56 -15.80 -8.70
CA ALA A 83 -7.32 -15.53 -8.00
C ALA A 83 -7.24 -14.09 -7.48
N TRP A 84 -7.97 -13.17 -8.10
CA TRP A 84 -8.14 -11.80 -7.64
C TRP A 84 -8.76 -11.74 -6.23
N PHE A 85 -9.87 -12.44 -6.02
CA PHE A 85 -10.57 -12.46 -4.72
C PHE A 85 -9.75 -13.20 -3.66
N VAL A 86 -9.08 -14.28 -4.05
CA VAL A 86 -8.14 -14.98 -3.15
C VAL A 86 -7.02 -14.04 -2.71
N CYS A 87 -6.49 -13.22 -3.62
CA CYS A 87 -5.46 -12.23 -3.31
C CYS A 87 -5.96 -11.17 -2.30
N LEU A 88 -7.11 -10.56 -2.55
CA LEU A 88 -7.66 -9.53 -1.67
C LEU A 88 -7.98 -10.07 -0.27
N ASN A 89 -8.60 -11.24 -0.21
CA ASN A 89 -8.90 -11.90 1.06
C ASN A 89 -7.61 -12.29 1.82
N ALA A 90 -6.56 -12.68 1.10
CA ALA A 90 -5.26 -12.99 1.71
C ALA A 90 -4.61 -11.73 2.30
N ILE A 91 -4.70 -10.56 1.62
CA ILE A 91 -4.21 -9.28 2.14
C ILE A 91 -4.97 -8.90 3.41
N ALA A 92 -6.29 -9.00 3.41
CA ALA A 92 -7.14 -8.70 4.56
C ALA A 92 -6.81 -9.56 5.80
N LYS A 93 -6.28 -10.76 5.59
CA LYS A 93 -5.94 -11.73 6.66
C LYS A 93 -4.47 -11.69 7.08
N ILE A 94 -3.65 -10.74 6.63
CA ILE A 94 -2.24 -10.64 7.01
C ILE A 94 -2.14 -10.29 8.52
N PRO A 95 -1.64 -11.18 9.38
CA PRO A 95 -1.56 -10.93 10.83
C PRO A 95 -0.31 -10.14 11.23
N CYS A 96 0.74 -10.19 10.41
CA CYS A 96 1.99 -9.48 10.61
C CYS A 96 2.66 -9.21 9.25
N PRO A 97 3.52 -8.20 9.13
CA PRO A 97 4.16 -7.85 7.88
C PRO A 97 4.83 -9.04 7.19
N ILE A 98 4.59 -9.18 5.89
CA ILE A 98 5.10 -10.27 5.06
C ILE A 98 5.82 -9.70 3.83
N TRP A 99 6.93 -10.32 3.47
CA TRP A 99 7.66 -9.97 2.25
C TRP A 99 6.80 -10.19 1.00
N LYS A 100 6.75 -9.21 0.09
CA LYS A 100 5.98 -9.26 -1.16
C LYS A 100 6.16 -10.58 -1.92
N ARG A 101 7.41 -11.05 -2.05
CA ARG A 101 7.70 -12.32 -2.73
C ARG A 101 7.21 -13.54 -1.97
N VAL A 102 7.25 -13.50 -0.64
CA VAL A 102 6.72 -14.60 0.20
C VAL A 102 5.19 -14.61 0.14
N PHE A 103 4.55 -13.43 0.19
CA PHE A 103 3.12 -13.30 -0.02
C PHE A 103 2.69 -13.88 -1.37
N SER A 104 3.37 -13.46 -2.46
CA SER A 104 3.10 -13.97 -3.81
C SER A 104 3.24 -15.48 -3.90
N ALA A 105 4.30 -16.05 -3.34
CA ALA A 105 4.52 -17.49 -3.35
C ALA A 105 3.44 -18.26 -2.55
N ARG A 106 2.99 -17.73 -1.41
CA ARG A 106 1.92 -18.35 -0.60
C ARG A 106 0.57 -18.34 -1.31
N VAL A 107 0.21 -17.21 -1.92
CA VAL A 107 -1.11 -17.03 -2.54
C VAL A 107 -1.18 -17.68 -3.92
N PHE A 108 -0.15 -17.53 -4.73
CA PHE A 108 -0.17 -17.90 -6.14
C PHE A 108 0.75 -19.08 -6.51
N ARG A 109 1.54 -19.59 -5.56
CA ARG A 109 2.63 -20.56 -5.82
C ARG A 109 3.68 -20.07 -6.83
N ASP A 110 3.76 -18.75 -7.00
CA ASP A 110 4.70 -18.04 -7.86
C ASP A 110 5.15 -16.76 -7.15
N SER A 111 6.45 -16.61 -6.90
CA SER A 111 7.01 -15.50 -6.13
C SER A 111 6.93 -14.13 -6.84
N LYS A 112 6.62 -14.09 -8.13
CA LYS A 112 6.55 -12.87 -8.93
C LYS A 112 5.13 -12.49 -9.35
N ARG A 113 4.18 -13.43 -9.35
CA ARG A 113 2.84 -13.25 -9.91
C ARG A 113 2.06 -12.09 -9.29
N PHE A 114 2.18 -11.87 -7.99
CA PHE A 114 1.59 -10.72 -7.34
C PHE A 114 2.09 -9.43 -7.98
N GLN A 115 3.41 -9.24 -8.05
CA GLN A 115 4.04 -8.04 -8.58
C GLN A 115 3.72 -7.80 -10.07
N THR A 116 3.71 -8.85 -10.89
CA THR A 116 3.53 -8.70 -12.34
C THR A 116 2.07 -8.59 -12.80
N THR A 117 1.12 -9.08 -11.99
CA THR A 117 -0.27 -9.20 -12.42
C THR A 117 -1.26 -8.46 -11.53
N TYR A 118 -1.03 -8.42 -10.23
CA TYR A 118 -2.03 -7.97 -9.25
C TYR A 118 -1.68 -6.68 -8.52
N GLU A 119 -0.40 -6.35 -8.38
CA GLU A 119 0.08 -5.24 -7.54
C GLU A 119 -0.62 -3.92 -7.84
N ASP A 120 -0.61 -3.46 -9.09
CA ASP A 120 -1.22 -2.19 -9.47
C ASP A 120 -2.74 -2.18 -9.24
N ARG A 121 -3.40 -3.30 -9.52
CA ARG A 121 -4.84 -3.46 -9.28
C ARG A 121 -5.18 -3.42 -7.79
N VAL A 122 -4.38 -4.11 -6.97
CA VAL A 122 -4.51 -4.13 -5.51
C VAL A 122 -4.30 -2.73 -4.95
N VAL A 123 -3.22 -2.08 -5.34
CA VAL A 123 -2.92 -0.71 -4.88
C VAL A 123 -4.05 0.26 -5.23
N LYS A 124 -4.63 0.14 -6.43
CA LYS A 124 -5.78 0.96 -6.82
C LYS A 124 -6.97 0.73 -5.89
N VAL A 125 -7.31 -0.51 -5.57
CA VAL A 125 -8.41 -0.83 -4.65
C VAL A 125 -8.11 -0.32 -3.24
N LEU A 126 -6.90 -0.55 -2.73
CA LEU A 126 -6.51 -0.07 -1.41
C LEU A 126 -6.52 1.46 -1.34
N ARG A 127 -6.02 2.15 -2.36
CA ARG A 127 -6.05 3.61 -2.45
C ARG A 127 -7.47 4.16 -2.48
N GLU A 128 -8.39 3.50 -3.16
CA GLU A 128 -9.76 3.96 -3.30
C GLU A 128 -10.60 3.70 -2.04
N TYR A 129 -10.47 2.52 -1.44
CA TYR A 129 -11.38 2.05 -0.39
C TYR A 129 -10.81 2.04 1.03
N SER A 130 -9.48 2.15 1.22
CA SER A 130 -8.91 2.23 2.57
C SER A 130 -8.92 3.66 3.11
N GLU A 131 -9.16 3.76 4.41
CA GLU A 131 -8.99 5.02 5.14
C GLU A 131 -7.50 5.17 5.50
N MET A 132 -6.80 5.96 4.70
CA MET A 132 -5.39 6.31 4.93
C MET A 132 -5.22 7.82 4.75
N PRO A 133 -4.50 8.49 5.66
CA PRO A 133 -4.10 9.87 5.43
C PRO A 133 -3.17 9.94 4.22
N ASP A 134 -3.25 11.00 3.46
CA ASP A 134 -2.35 11.30 2.33
C ASP A 134 -2.17 10.21 1.27
N LYS A 135 -3.15 9.31 1.14
CA LYS A 135 -3.10 8.17 0.20
C LYS A 135 -2.84 8.57 -1.26
N ASP A 136 -3.18 9.79 -1.65
CA ASP A 136 -3.02 10.28 -3.02
C ASP A 136 -1.56 10.57 -3.39
N VAL A 137 -0.71 10.82 -2.41
CA VAL A 137 0.72 11.11 -2.58
C VAL A 137 1.61 9.93 -2.17
N MET A 138 1.07 8.91 -1.50
CA MET A 138 1.80 7.69 -1.15
C MET A 138 2.21 6.91 -2.40
N THR A 139 3.42 6.36 -2.38
CA THR A 139 3.86 5.40 -3.40
C THR A 139 3.13 4.07 -3.28
N ASN A 140 3.15 3.25 -4.33
CA ASN A 140 2.55 1.92 -4.30
C ASN A 140 3.11 1.05 -3.17
N GLU A 141 4.41 1.15 -2.92
CA GLU A 141 5.09 0.40 -1.85
C GLU A 141 4.63 0.84 -0.45
N GLN A 142 4.43 2.14 -0.26
CA GLN A 142 3.92 2.68 1.00
C GLN A 142 2.49 2.21 1.28
N ILE A 143 1.62 2.20 0.27
CA ILE A 143 0.26 1.68 0.39
C ILE A 143 0.27 0.19 0.77
N LEU A 144 1.05 -0.62 0.05
CA LEU A 144 1.17 -2.04 0.34
C LEU A 144 1.70 -2.30 1.75
N LYS A 145 2.65 -1.49 2.20
CA LYS A 145 3.25 -1.58 3.53
C LYS A 145 2.25 -1.31 4.65
N VAL A 146 1.37 -0.32 4.49
CA VAL A 146 0.27 -0.07 5.45
C VAL A 146 -0.61 -1.30 5.60
N HIS A 147 -0.77 -2.09 4.52
CA HIS A 147 -1.54 -3.34 4.52
C HIS A 147 -0.68 -4.58 4.77
N GLY A 148 0.51 -4.41 5.33
CA GLY A 148 1.37 -5.51 5.77
C GLY A 148 2.19 -6.18 4.67
N ILE A 149 2.21 -5.70 3.42
CA ILE A 149 3.06 -6.24 2.35
C ILE A 149 4.31 -5.35 2.21
N ILE A 150 5.49 -5.91 2.48
CA ILE A 150 6.76 -5.22 2.43
C ILE A 150 7.67 -5.76 1.33
N SER A 151 8.37 -4.86 0.63
CA SER A 151 9.27 -5.23 -0.47
C SER A 151 10.65 -5.66 0.02
N TYR A 152 11.16 -5.03 1.05
CA TYR A 152 12.44 -5.31 1.70
C TYR A 152 12.45 -4.70 3.11
N THR A 153 13.45 -5.07 3.92
CA THR A 153 13.66 -4.47 5.24
C THR A 153 13.93 -2.98 5.07
N GLN A 154 13.17 -2.15 5.77
CA GLN A 154 13.40 -0.72 5.76
C GLN A 154 14.68 -0.40 6.50
N THR A 155 15.37 0.61 6.02
CA THR A 155 16.57 1.16 6.63
C THR A 155 16.31 2.58 7.08
N LEU A 156 16.78 2.91 8.26
CA LEU A 156 16.95 4.28 8.73
C LEU A 156 18.41 4.62 8.65
N GLU A 157 18.70 5.80 8.15
CA GLU A 157 20.05 6.28 7.95
C GLU A 157 20.20 7.69 8.51
N TRP A 158 21.23 7.88 9.35
CA TRP A 158 21.51 9.19 9.95
C TRP A 158 22.99 9.40 10.20
N LYS A 159 23.39 10.67 10.32
CA LYS A 159 24.72 11.14 10.76
C LYS A 159 24.53 11.97 12.02
N GLY A 160 25.16 11.58 13.11
CA GLY A 160 25.09 12.22 14.40
C GLY A 160 25.03 11.22 15.54
N ALA A 161 25.19 11.72 16.75
CA ALA A 161 25.20 10.90 17.96
C ALA A 161 23.79 10.50 18.38
N VAL A 162 23.51 9.21 18.37
CA VAL A 162 22.32 8.60 18.97
C VAL A 162 22.78 7.39 19.76
N ILE A 163 22.60 7.43 21.07
CA ILE A 163 22.92 6.31 21.95
C ILE A 163 21.71 5.40 21.99
N CYS A 164 21.88 4.16 21.55
CA CYS A 164 20.84 3.14 21.51
C CYS A 164 21.13 2.03 22.53
N ARG A 165 20.07 1.48 23.12
CA ARG A 165 20.11 0.31 24.01
C ARG A 165 19.33 -0.83 23.38
N THR A 166 19.96 -2.01 23.32
CA THR A 166 19.30 -3.24 22.85
C THR A 166 18.46 -3.88 23.96
N ASP A 167 17.54 -4.78 23.59
CA ASP A 167 16.75 -5.60 24.53
C ASP A 167 17.64 -6.44 25.45
N THR A 168 18.87 -6.77 25.00
CA THR A 168 19.87 -7.50 25.81
C THR A 168 20.68 -6.57 26.75
N GLY A 169 20.37 -5.26 26.73
CA GLY A 169 21.03 -4.26 27.59
C GLY A 169 22.34 -3.71 27.03
N GLN A 170 22.78 -4.12 25.85
CA GLN A 170 23.99 -3.56 25.23
C GLN A 170 23.72 -2.13 24.74
N ILE A 171 24.74 -1.29 24.83
CA ILE A 171 24.70 0.11 24.41
C ILE A 171 25.67 0.30 23.24
N PHE A 172 25.25 1.06 22.24
CA PHE A 172 26.11 1.56 21.18
C PHE A 172 25.80 3.02 20.86
N ASP A 173 26.81 3.77 20.45
CA ASP A 173 26.72 5.18 20.07
C ASP A 173 26.99 5.34 18.58
N THR A 174 26.06 5.95 17.83
CA THR A 174 26.29 6.22 16.42
C THR A 174 27.19 7.43 16.18
N GLY A 175 27.48 8.22 17.20
CA GLY A 175 28.52 9.27 17.17
C GLY A 175 29.92 8.75 16.84
N ASP A 176 30.19 7.46 17.11
CA ASP A 176 31.44 6.80 16.74
C ASP A 176 31.59 6.62 15.20
N PHE A 177 30.50 6.85 14.44
CA PHE A 177 30.45 6.67 12.98
C PHE A 177 30.24 8.02 12.27
N PRO A 178 31.27 8.86 12.07
CA PRO A 178 31.11 10.21 11.53
C PRO A 178 30.61 10.26 10.08
N TYR A 179 30.68 9.14 9.35
CA TYR A 179 30.13 9.02 7.99
C TYR A 179 28.68 8.58 7.96
N GLY A 180 28.08 8.26 9.11
CA GLY A 180 26.70 7.87 9.27
C GLY A 180 26.51 6.42 9.68
N ALA A 181 25.33 6.15 10.23
CA ALA A 181 24.88 4.82 10.62
C ALA A 181 23.62 4.45 9.83
N VAL A 182 23.54 3.17 9.44
CA VAL A 182 22.35 2.59 8.79
C VAL A 182 21.86 1.44 9.63
N LEU A 183 20.66 1.58 10.18
CA LEU A 183 19.99 0.49 10.90
C LEU A 183 18.76 0.02 10.12
N ASN A 184 18.58 -1.30 10.03
CA ASN A 184 17.36 -1.85 9.47
C ASN A 184 16.23 -1.87 10.51
N SER A 185 14.99 -1.97 10.03
CA SER A 185 13.79 -1.93 10.88
C SER A 185 13.76 -3.06 11.92
N GLN A 186 14.32 -4.23 11.62
CA GLN A 186 14.39 -5.34 12.58
C GLN A 186 15.34 -5.01 13.74
N THR A 187 16.54 -4.48 13.44
CA THR A 187 17.44 -4.01 14.50
C THR A 187 16.79 -2.91 15.34
N ARG A 188 16.03 -2.01 14.71
CA ARG A 188 15.32 -0.93 15.38
C ARG A 188 14.19 -1.42 16.31
N GLU A 189 13.56 -2.53 16.01
CA GLU A 189 12.57 -3.14 16.91
C GLU A 189 13.21 -3.57 18.25
N HIS A 190 14.49 -3.94 18.23
CA HIS A 190 15.25 -4.45 19.37
C HIS A 190 16.31 -3.49 19.92
N ALA A 191 16.46 -2.30 19.34
CA ALA A 191 17.40 -1.28 19.76
C ALA A 191 16.72 0.10 19.78
N LYS A 192 16.46 0.61 20.97
CA LYS A 192 15.77 1.90 21.17
C LYS A 192 16.75 3.01 21.48
N PRO A 193 16.54 4.24 20.97
CA PRO A 193 17.32 5.39 21.39
C PRO A 193 17.06 5.68 22.87
N VAL A 194 18.11 5.98 23.61
CA VAL A 194 18.03 6.31 25.05
C VAL A 194 18.65 7.66 25.38
N ASP A 195 19.46 8.19 24.49
CA ASP A 195 20.09 9.51 24.64
C ASP A 195 20.52 10.04 23.27
N ILE A 196 20.52 11.35 23.08
CA ILE A 196 20.98 12.06 21.87
C ILE A 196 22.13 13.04 22.18
N GLY A 197 22.69 12.96 23.38
CA GLY A 197 23.85 13.78 23.79
C GLY A 197 23.60 15.29 23.69
N ASN A 198 24.50 16.00 23.02
CA ASN A 198 24.47 17.46 22.88
C ASN A 198 23.79 17.95 21.61
N ILE A 199 22.94 17.14 20.99
CA ILE A 199 22.22 17.51 19.76
C ILE A 199 21.34 18.74 20.02
N GLN A 200 21.53 19.78 19.20
CA GLN A 200 20.75 21.03 19.21
C GLN A 200 19.85 21.12 17.97
N ARG A 201 20.13 20.34 16.92
CA ARG A 201 19.36 20.32 15.68
C ARG A 201 19.12 18.89 15.21
N ILE A 202 17.90 18.60 14.85
CA ILE A 202 17.51 17.40 14.13
C ILE A 202 17.03 17.84 12.75
N MET A 203 17.74 17.43 11.69
CA MET A 203 17.42 17.84 10.33
C MET A 203 17.12 16.62 9.47
N THR A 204 15.91 16.54 8.95
CA THR A 204 15.54 15.55 7.93
C THR A 204 15.89 16.09 6.54
N ILE A 205 16.48 15.26 5.69
CA ILE A 205 16.95 15.63 4.33
C ILE A 205 16.42 14.63 3.33
N GLU A 206 15.62 15.11 2.34
CA GLU A 206 14.96 14.25 1.35
C GLU A 206 15.94 13.82 0.25
N ASN A 207 16.76 14.73 -0.25
CA ASN A 207 17.68 14.45 -1.34
C ASN A 207 18.92 13.71 -0.85
N LYS A 208 19.15 12.49 -1.37
CA LYS A 208 20.28 11.62 -0.98
C LYS A 208 21.65 12.29 -1.18
N ALA A 209 21.84 13.00 -2.29
CA ALA A 209 23.11 13.67 -2.57
C ALA A 209 23.39 14.81 -1.57
N ASN A 210 22.35 15.55 -1.19
CA ASN A 210 22.48 16.58 -0.16
C ASN A 210 22.83 15.96 1.19
N TYR A 211 22.14 14.88 1.58
CA TYR A 211 22.43 14.15 2.80
C TYR A 211 23.88 13.61 2.81
N GLU A 212 24.34 12.99 1.73
CA GLU A 212 25.72 12.47 1.63
C GLU A 212 26.78 13.58 1.78
N ASN A 213 26.50 14.79 1.27
CA ASN A 213 27.37 15.93 1.37
C ASN A 213 27.41 16.58 2.77
N MET A 214 26.50 16.20 3.70
CA MET A 214 26.57 16.72 5.07
C MET A 214 27.80 16.17 5.79
N SER A 215 28.64 17.07 6.29
CA SER A 215 29.72 16.72 7.22
C SER A 215 29.17 16.48 8.61
N TYR A 216 29.72 15.51 9.33
CA TYR A 216 29.39 15.27 10.73
C TYR A 216 29.53 16.54 11.58
N ARG A 217 28.59 16.77 12.49
CA ARG A 217 28.62 17.82 13.50
C ARG A 217 28.16 17.24 14.84
N GLU A 218 28.82 17.65 15.91
CA GLU A 218 28.51 17.17 17.25
C GLU A 218 27.16 17.70 17.76
N ASP A 219 26.68 18.82 17.19
CA ASP A 219 25.44 19.51 17.58
C ASP A 219 24.25 19.19 16.69
N THR A 220 24.41 18.38 15.65
CA THR A 220 23.37 18.18 14.63
C THR A 220 23.21 16.71 14.26
N LEU A 221 21.97 16.24 14.27
CA LEU A 221 21.55 14.94 13.78
C LEU A 221 20.89 15.11 12.40
N TYR A 222 21.54 14.59 11.35
CA TYR A 222 21.00 14.55 10.01
C TYR A 222 20.35 13.20 9.76
N ILE A 223 19.11 13.19 9.34
CA ILE A 223 18.33 11.96 9.06
C ILE A 223 17.93 11.96 7.58
N TYR A 224 18.31 10.93 6.86
CA TYR A 224 17.88 10.75 5.48
C TYR A 224 16.40 10.35 5.44
N CYS A 225 15.59 11.14 4.73
CA CYS A 225 14.17 10.98 4.55
C CYS A 225 13.88 10.74 3.06
N HIS A 226 13.61 9.52 2.67
CA HIS A 226 13.31 9.18 1.27
C HIS A 226 11.82 9.27 0.95
N GLY A 227 11.23 10.44 1.21
CA GLY A 227 9.81 10.75 1.05
C GLY A 227 9.02 10.61 2.36
N PHE A 228 7.76 10.17 2.26
CA PHE A 228 6.91 9.96 3.45
C PHE A 228 7.50 8.91 4.37
N PHE A 229 7.68 9.28 5.63
CA PHE A 229 8.12 8.33 6.63
C PHE A 229 7.11 7.21 6.83
N SER A 230 7.62 6.02 6.92
CA SER A 230 6.82 4.88 7.33
C SER A 230 6.45 4.95 8.81
N PRO A 231 5.46 4.20 9.27
CA PRO A 231 5.11 4.15 10.69
C PRO A 231 6.29 3.86 11.62
N LYS A 232 7.24 3.02 11.20
CA LYS A 232 8.45 2.70 11.98
C LYS A 232 9.47 3.84 12.02
N GLU A 233 9.57 4.61 10.95
CA GLU A 233 10.40 5.82 10.91
C GLU A 233 9.79 6.92 11.76
N VAL A 234 8.47 7.09 11.69
CA VAL A 234 7.74 8.02 12.57
C VAL A 234 7.93 7.64 14.04
N GLU A 235 7.78 6.35 14.41
CA GLU A 235 8.04 5.87 15.77
C GLU A 235 9.44 6.27 16.25
N PHE A 236 10.47 6.11 15.38
CA PHE A 236 11.84 6.51 15.71
C PHE A 236 11.97 8.03 15.93
N LEU A 237 11.37 8.85 15.05
CA LEU A 237 11.41 10.30 15.21
C LEU A 237 10.69 10.76 16.48
N GLN A 238 9.58 10.13 16.84
CA GLN A 238 8.88 10.40 18.09
C GLN A 238 9.72 10.01 19.31
N GLU A 239 10.42 8.87 19.26
CA GLU A 239 11.36 8.49 20.32
C GLU A 239 12.50 9.52 20.47
N LEU A 240 13.04 10.03 19.35
CA LEU A 240 14.05 11.11 19.38
C LEU A 240 13.46 12.41 19.94
N ALA A 241 12.24 12.76 19.56
CA ALA A 241 11.58 13.97 20.05
C ALA A 241 11.33 13.94 21.55
N VAL A 242 11.04 12.76 22.11
CA VAL A 242 10.91 12.58 23.57
C VAL A 242 12.25 12.78 24.29
N LEU A 243 13.37 12.42 23.67
CA LEU A 243 14.71 12.60 24.23
C LEU A 243 15.25 14.03 24.01
N ALA A 244 14.71 14.74 23.03
CA ALA A 244 15.13 16.11 22.73
C ALA A 244 14.68 17.08 23.83
N SER A 245 15.57 18.01 24.20
CA SER A 245 15.19 19.13 25.04
C SER A 245 14.31 20.12 24.28
N GLU A 246 13.57 20.99 24.99
CA GLU A 246 12.71 22.03 24.39
C GLU A 246 13.47 22.99 23.47
N ASN A 247 14.78 23.06 23.55
CA ASN A 247 15.64 23.93 22.76
C ASN A 247 16.15 23.29 21.47
N VAL A 248 15.83 22.01 21.18
CA VAL A 248 16.25 21.33 19.96
C VAL A 248 15.40 21.80 18.79
N GLU A 249 16.07 22.30 17.75
CA GLU A 249 15.42 22.73 16.51
C GLU A 249 15.16 21.52 15.60
N PHE A 250 13.91 21.37 15.14
CA PHE A 250 13.55 20.40 14.10
C PHE A 250 13.49 21.12 12.75
N LEU A 251 14.30 20.66 11.82
CA LEU A 251 14.46 21.24 10.49
C LEU A 251 14.17 20.19 9.41
N HIS A 252 13.73 20.67 8.25
CA HIS A 252 13.55 19.83 7.08
C HIS A 252 14.18 20.48 5.86
N TRP A 253 14.92 19.71 5.07
CA TRP A 253 15.52 20.15 3.82
C TRP A 253 15.06 19.26 2.67
N GLY A 254 14.24 19.83 1.80
CA GLY A 254 13.73 19.20 0.57
C GLY A 254 13.60 20.21 -0.55
N ASP A 255 13.13 19.77 -1.70
CA ASP A 255 12.86 20.60 -2.85
C ASP A 255 11.61 21.46 -2.61
N MET A 256 11.55 22.67 -3.20
CA MET A 256 10.41 23.59 -3.02
C MET A 256 9.28 23.28 -4.00
N ASP A 257 8.86 22.02 -4.05
CA ASP A 257 7.72 21.60 -4.84
C ASP A 257 6.48 21.24 -3.96
N TYR A 258 5.35 21.02 -4.61
CA TYR A 258 4.10 20.70 -3.91
C TYR A 258 4.16 19.37 -3.13
N GLY A 259 4.88 18.38 -3.68
CA GLY A 259 5.07 17.09 -3.03
C GLY A 259 5.83 17.23 -1.73
N GLU A 260 6.92 17.98 -1.75
CA GLU A 260 7.81 18.18 -0.62
C GLU A 260 7.16 19.00 0.51
N ILE A 261 6.38 20.02 0.16
CA ILE A 261 5.59 20.76 1.15
C ILE A 261 4.63 19.82 1.90
N ARG A 262 4.03 18.86 1.24
CA ARG A 262 3.15 17.86 1.88
C ARG A 262 3.93 16.88 2.76
N ILE A 263 5.12 16.44 2.33
CA ILE A 263 6.02 15.62 3.15
C ILE A 263 6.41 16.38 4.42
N PHE A 264 6.80 17.63 4.29
CA PHE A 264 7.13 18.47 5.44
C PHE A 264 5.95 18.62 6.43
N LEU A 265 4.75 18.92 5.92
CA LEU A 265 3.56 19.04 6.76
C LEU A 265 3.23 17.73 7.47
N PHE A 266 3.31 16.61 6.76
CA PHE A 266 3.11 15.27 7.34
C PHE A 266 4.12 14.98 8.46
N ASN A 267 5.40 15.25 8.21
CA ASN A 267 6.47 15.01 9.19
C ASN A 267 6.33 15.93 10.42
N LYS A 268 5.83 17.16 10.24
CA LYS A 268 5.59 18.12 11.32
C LYS A 268 4.43 17.73 12.25
N GLU A 269 3.43 17.03 11.73
CA GLU A 269 2.26 16.58 12.49
C GLU A 269 2.51 15.29 13.30
N LYS A 270 3.59 14.57 13.02
CA LYS A 270 3.93 13.30 13.67
C LYS A 270 4.97 13.48 14.77
#